data_f0fdbdc73a7613957d1286dcfc7beffd
#
_entry.id   f0fdbdc73a7613957d1286dcfc7beffd
#
_cell.length_a   1.000
_cell.length_b   1.000
_cell.length_c   1.000
_cell.angle_alpha   90.00
_cell.angle_beta   90.00
_cell.angle_gamma   90.00
#
_symmetry.space_group_name_H-M   'P 1'
#
loop_
_entity.id
_entity.type
_entity.pdbx_description
1 polymer ?
#
loop_
_entity_poly.entity_id
_entity_poly.type
_entity_poly.pdbx_seq_one_letter_code
_entity_poly.pdbx_strand_id
1 'polypeptide(L)'
;LIIPMFASLILFAELINFLIENYNFYFYRFFSLLMLVIGIYVLKIFDKALVFYKKILLFLIGSIFGSLIGLIDIQFVESFPFIFLGGFIAFSFFLVPGISGSAILVSIGLYESMINSIATANLPIISSFLLGALVALILMPRFIKRIYFRHNHKLDSLFAGLIVYSGIILL
;
A
#
# COMPACT_ATOMS: atom_id res chain seq x y z
N LEU A 1 16.83 10.83 20.25
CA LEU A 1 15.96 10.84 19.07
C LEU A 1 15.18 9.52 18.90
N ILE A 2 15.78 8.37 19.17
CA ILE A 2 15.15 7.03 19.00
C ILE A 2 14.05 6.78 20.05
N ILE A 3 14.31 7.10 21.32
CA ILE A 3 13.37 6.85 22.44
C ILE A 3 12.03 7.62 22.24
N PRO A 4 12.01 8.94 21.98
CA PRO A 4 10.73 9.63 21.74
C PRO A 4 10.01 9.14 20.48
N MET A 5 10.73 8.66 19.47
CA MET A 5 10.12 8.07 18.27
C MET A 5 9.37 6.77 18.59
N PHE A 6 9.98 5.86 19.37
CA PHE A 6 9.29 4.64 19.81
C PHE A 6 8.14 4.93 20.77
N ALA A 7 8.32 5.87 21.70
CA ALA A 7 7.23 6.26 22.61
C ALA A 7 6.04 6.86 21.85
N SER A 8 6.28 7.72 20.85
CA SER A 8 5.21 8.26 20.03
C SER A 8 4.50 7.19 19.21
N LEU A 9 5.22 6.21 18.67
CA LEU A 9 4.61 5.09 17.94
C LEU A 9 3.70 4.25 18.83
N ILE A 10 4.13 3.95 20.06
CA ILE A 10 3.31 3.17 21.01
C ILE A 10 2.05 3.95 21.39
N LEU A 11 2.19 5.22 21.76
CA LEU A 11 1.04 6.08 22.12
C LEU A 11 0.05 6.23 20.95
N PHE A 12 0.58 6.38 19.72
CA PHE A 12 -0.26 6.45 18.53
C PHE A 12 -0.96 5.12 18.25
N ALA A 13 -0.29 3.99 18.43
CA ALA A 13 -0.88 2.67 18.26
C ALA A 13 -2.01 2.42 19.26
N GLU A 14 -1.82 2.78 20.55
CA GLU A 14 -2.86 2.69 21.57
C GLU A 14 -4.06 3.59 21.25
N LEU A 15 -3.82 4.83 20.81
CA LEU A 15 -4.88 5.74 20.38
C LEU A 15 -5.67 5.17 19.21
N ILE A 16 -4.98 4.64 18.20
CA ILE A 16 -5.62 4.03 17.01
C ILE A 16 -6.45 2.82 17.43
N ASN A 17 -5.91 1.92 18.27
CA ASN A 17 -6.64 0.77 18.76
C ASN A 17 -7.89 1.20 19.55
N PHE A 18 -7.78 2.18 20.44
CA PHE A 18 -8.92 2.73 21.17
C PHE A 18 -10.00 3.28 20.23
N LEU A 19 -9.61 4.00 19.17
CA LEU A 19 -10.54 4.54 18.18
C LEU A 19 -11.19 3.43 17.35
N ILE A 20 -10.46 2.39 16.97
CA ILE A 20 -11.01 1.25 16.25
C ILE A 20 -11.97 0.46 17.11
N GLU A 21 -11.65 0.20 18.38
CA GLU A 21 -12.51 -0.57 19.28
C GLU A 21 -13.80 0.16 19.66
N ASN A 22 -13.72 1.47 19.94
CA ASN A 22 -14.87 2.24 20.44
C ASN A 22 -15.63 3.00 19.35
N TYR A 23 -14.96 3.37 18.25
CA TYR A 23 -15.50 4.23 17.18
C TYR A 23 -15.25 3.68 15.79
N ASN A 24 -15.19 2.36 15.63
CA ASN A 24 -14.89 1.63 14.39
C ASN A 24 -15.58 2.26 13.17
N PHE A 25 -16.89 2.41 13.22
CA PHE A 25 -17.70 2.94 12.13
C PHE A 25 -17.28 4.36 11.70
N TYR A 26 -17.08 5.26 12.66
CA TYR A 26 -16.69 6.65 12.38
C TYR A 26 -15.24 6.72 11.92
N PHE A 27 -14.37 5.90 12.50
CA PHE A 27 -12.96 5.83 12.16
C PHE A 27 -12.74 5.44 10.70
N TYR A 28 -13.32 4.32 10.25
CA TYR A 28 -13.16 3.88 8.87
C TYR A 28 -13.84 4.83 7.88
N ARG A 29 -15.00 5.36 8.18
CA ARG A 29 -15.67 6.36 7.34
C ARG A 29 -14.87 7.65 7.21
N PHE A 30 -14.25 8.12 8.27
CA PHE A 30 -13.38 9.29 8.21
C PHE A 30 -12.22 9.07 7.23
N PHE A 31 -11.51 7.94 7.34
CA PHE A 31 -10.40 7.62 6.43
C PHE A 31 -10.89 7.37 5.00
N SER A 32 -12.03 6.72 4.83
CA SER A 32 -12.65 6.54 3.52
C SER A 32 -12.93 7.89 2.84
N LEU A 33 -13.62 8.80 3.52
CA LEU A 33 -13.90 10.14 3.00
C LEU A 33 -12.62 10.91 2.69
N LEU A 34 -11.63 10.83 3.58
CA LEU A 34 -10.32 11.47 3.36
C LEU A 34 -9.63 10.93 2.10
N MET A 35 -9.64 9.62 1.88
CA MET A 35 -9.09 8.99 0.66
C MET A 35 -9.85 9.42 -0.59
N LEU A 36 -11.19 9.50 -0.53
CA LEU A 36 -12.01 9.97 -1.66
C LEU A 36 -11.67 11.42 -2.02
N VAL A 37 -11.57 12.30 -1.02
CA VAL A 37 -11.20 13.71 -1.23
C VAL A 37 -9.80 13.83 -1.83
N ILE A 38 -8.82 13.10 -1.28
CA ILE A 38 -7.44 13.11 -1.81
C ILE A 38 -7.41 12.58 -3.24
N GLY A 39 -8.09 11.48 -3.55
CA GLY A 39 -8.13 10.90 -4.89
C GLY A 39 -8.74 11.86 -5.91
N ILE A 40 -9.84 12.53 -5.58
CA ILE A 40 -10.46 13.56 -6.43
C ILE A 40 -9.52 14.77 -6.59
N TYR A 41 -8.87 15.19 -5.52
CA TYR A 41 -7.90 16.30 -5.56
C TYR A 41 -6.72 15.98 -6.48
N VAL A 42 -6.14 14.78 -6.36
CA VAL A 42 -5.05 14.30 -7.24
C VAL A 42 -5.51 14.30 -8.70
N LEU A 43 -6.71 13.82 -8.99
CA LEU A 43 -7.27 13.81 -10.34
C LEU A 43 -7.46 15.23 -10.91
N LYS A 44 -7.80 16.22 -10.09
CA LYS A 44 -8.09 17.61 -10.50
C LYS A 44 -6.84 18.46 -10.70
N ILE A 45 -5.79 18.27 -9.90
CA ILE A 45 -4.52 19.03 -9.98
C ILE A 45 -3.87 18.92 -11.36
N PHE A 46 -4.07 17.80 -12.06
CA PHE A 46 -3.44 17.48 -13.33
C PHE A 46 -4.29 17.86 -14.56
N ASP A 47 -5.19 18.82 -14.39
CA ASP A 47 -6.28 19.12 -15.33
C ASP A 47 -5.85 19.73 -16.69
N LYS A 48 -4.65 20.24 -16.80
CA LYS A 48 -4.25 20.96 -18.02
C LYS A 48 -3.53 20.13 -19.09
N ALA A 49 -3.05 18.93 -18.78
CA ALA A 49 -2.12 18.22 -19.66
C ALA A 49 -2.69 16.97 -20.36
N LEU A 50 -3.83 16.45 -19.93
CA LEU A 50 -4.47 15.30 -20.54
C LEU A 50 -5.92 15.63 -20.94
N VAL A 51 -6.35 15.07 -22.07
CA VAL A 51 -7.75 15.12 -22.50
C VAL A 51 -8.60 14.36 -21.48
N PHE A 52 -9.74 14.91 -21.11
CA PHE A 52 -10.61 14.43 -20.03
C PHE A 52 -10.95 12.93 -20.12
N TYR A 53 -11.27 12.41 -21.32
CA TYR A 53 -11.57 10.98 -21.48
C TYR A 53 -10.37 10.08 -21.15
N LYS A 54 -9.13 10.50 -21.45
CA LYS A 54 -7.92 9.74 -21.12
C LYS A 54 -7.67 9.69 -19.61
N LYS A 55 -8.00 10.75 -18.88
CA LYS A 55 -7.94 10.76 -17.42
C LYS A 55 -8.91 9.77 -16.81
N ILE A 56 -10.17 9.81 -17.26
CA ILE A 56 -11.20 8.88 -16.79
C ILE A 56 -10.80 7.45 -17.11
N LEU A 57 -10.29 7.18 -18.30
CA LEU A 57 -9.83 5.84 -18.67
C LEU A 57 -8.73 5.35 -17.76
N LEU A 58 -7.70 6.19 -17.49
CA LEU A 58 -6.60 5.82 -16.60
C LEU A 58 -7.06 5.67 -15.14
N PHE A 59 -7.98 6.52 -14.69
CA PHE A 59 -8.60 6.42 -13.38
C PHE A 59 -9.35 5.08 -13.22
N LEU A 60 -10.15 4.70 -14.21
CA LEU A 60 -10.85 3.40 -14.21
C LEU A 60 -9.87 2.22 -14.24
N ILE A 61 -8.79 2.31 -15.04
CA ILE A 61 -7.73 1.29 -15.04
C ILE A 61 -7.11 1.17 -13.66
N GLY A 62 -6.82 2.28 -12.98
CA GLY A 62 -6.30 2.27 -11.61
C GLY A 62 -7.27 1.62 -10.63
N SER A 63 -8.56 1.97 -10.69
CA SER A 63 -9.59 1.38 -9.83
C SER A 63 -9.76 -0.13 -10.08
N ILE A 64 -9.78 -0.56 -11.34
CA ILE A 64 -9.85 -1.99 -11.72
C ILE A 64 -8.58 -2.71 -11.25
N PHE A 65 -7.40 -2.11 -11.42
CA PHE A 65 -6.16 -2.70 -10.95
C PHE A 65 -6.15 -2.88 -9.42
N GLY A 66 -6.65 -1.89 -8.67
CA GLY A 66 -6.85 -1.99 -7.23
C GLY A 66 -7.79 -3.15 -6.85
N SER A 67 -8.91 -3.30 -7.58
CA SER A 67 -9.86 -4.40 -7.33
C SER A 67 -9.27 -5.77 -7.65
N LEU A 68 -8.49 -5.88 -8.70
CA LEU A 68 -7.84 -7.14 -9.08
C LEU A 68 -6.81 -7.59 -8.03
N ILE A 69 -6.06 -6.65 -7.45
CA ILE A 69 -5.12 -6.99 -6.36
C ILE A 69 -5.85 -7.64 -5.18
N GLY A 70 -7.03 -7.14 -4.82
CA GLY A 70 -7.84 -7.70 -3.73
C GLY A 70 -8.42 -9.10 -4.03
N LEU A 71 -8.44 -9.51 -5.30
CA LEU A 71 -8.92 -10.84 -5.73
C LEU A 71 -7.78 -11.87 -5.87
N ILE A 72 -6.53 -11.44 -5.76
CA ILE A 72 -5.38 -12.33 -5.84
C ILE A 72 -5.31 -13.13 -4.53
N ASP A 73 -5.42 -14.45 -4.65
CA ASP A 73 -5.19 -15.41 -3.57
C ASP A 73 -4.15 -16.44 -4.04
N ILE A 74 -2.88 -16.05 -3.92
CA ILE A 74 -1.74 -16.90 -4.26
C ILE A 74 -1.05 -17.28 -2.96
N GLN A 75 -0.98 -18.58 -2.65
CA GLN A 75 -0.26 -19.04 -1.48
C GLN A 75 1.20 -19.34 -1.84
N PHE A 76 2.09 -18.52 -1.36
CA PHE A 76 3.53 -18.79 -1.48
C PHE A 76 3.95 -19.89 -0.52
N VAL A 77 4.76 -20.80 -1.02
CA VAL A 77 5.42 -21.81 -0.17
C VAL A 77 6.39 -21.10 0.77
N GLU A 78 6.40 -21.48 2.05
CA GLU A 78 7.29 -20.92 3.07
C GLU A 78 8.75 -21.39 2.87
N SER A 79 9.38 -20.89 1.82
CA SER A 79 10.82 -21.07 1.59
C SER A 79 11.54 -19.73 1.52
N PHE A 80 12.82 -19.69 1.87
CA PHE A 80 13.59 -18.46 1.90
C PHE A 80 13.51 -17.61 0.62
N PRO A 81 13.61 -18.18 -0.61
CA PRO A 81 13.49 -17.41 -1.82
C PRO A 81 12.10 -16.78 -1.99
N PHE A 82 11.02 -17.51 -1.63
CA PHE A 82 9.66 -16.98 -1.75
C PHE A 82 9.36 -15.94 -0.68
N ILE A 83 9.91 -16.07 0.53
CA ILE A 83 9.80 -15.05 1.57
C ILE A 83 10.56 -13.78 1.16
N PHE A 84 11.75 -13.90 0.57
CA PHE A 84 12.48 -12.78 -0.02
C PHE A 84 11.67 -12.08 -1.11
N LEU A 85 11.09 -12.85 -2.05
CA LEU A 85 10.22 -12.32 -3.10
C LEU A 85 8.97 -11.66 -2.52
N GLY A 86 8.37 -12.24 -1.48
CA GLY A 86 7.24 -11.66 -0.76
C GLY A 86 7.57 -10.29 -0.17
N GLY A 87 8.71 -10.15 0.48
CA GLY A 87 9.21 -8.88 0.98
C GLY A 87 9.46 -7.86 -0.14
N PHE A 88 10.08 -8.30 -1.23
CA PHE A 88 10.29 -7.44 -2.40
C PHE A 88 8.98 -6.96 -3.03
N ILE A 89 8.02 -7.85 -3.25
CA ILE A 89 6.73 -7.54 -3.86
C ILE A 89 5.92 -6.62 -2.92
N ALA A 90 5.76 -6.99 -1.65
CA ALA A 90 4.97 -6.21 -0.70
C ALA A 90 5.50 -4.77 -0.56
N PHE A 91 6.83 -4.59 -0.42
CA PHE A 91 7.41 -3.25 -0.34
C PHE A 91 7.41 -2.51 -1.67
N SER A 92 7.49 -3.20 -2.80
CA SER A 92 7.32 -2.57 -4.11
C SER A 92 5.94 -1.92 -4.25
N PHE A 93 4.89 -2.64 -3.87
CA PHE A 93 3.52 -2.13 -3.89
C PHE A 93 3.24 -1.11 -2.79
N PHE A 94 3.84 -1.25 -1.62
CA PHE A 94 3.73 -0.26 -0.53
C PHE A 94 4.18 1.15 -0.97
N LEU A 95 5.13 1.25 -1.89
CA LEU A 95 5.59 2.52 -2.43
C LEU A 95 4.63 3.12 -3.48
N VAL A 96 3.61 2.37 -3.91
CA VAL A 96 2.59 2.85 -4.85
C VAL A 96 1.42 3.43 -4.05
N PRO A 97 1.08 4.72 -4.23
CA PRO A 97 -0.05 5.33 -3.54
C PRO A 97 -1.37 4.59 -3.80
N GLY A 98 -2.10 4.29 -2.74
CA GLY A 98 -3.38 3.59 -2.82
C GLY A 98 -3.28 2.06 -2.77
N ILE A 99 -2.09 1.49 -2.56
CA ILE A 99 -1.92 0.04 -2.35
C ILE A 99 -1.29 -0.20 -0.98
N SER A 100 -1.93 -1.06 -0.18
CA SER A 100 -1.38 -1.49 1.11
C SER A 100 -0.41 -2.66 0.93
N GLY A 101 0.81 -2.52 1.43
CA GLY A 101 1.79 -3.63 1.43
C GLY A 101 1.31 -4.84 2.25
N SER A 102 0.57 -4.61 3.34
CA SER A 102 -0.04 -5.70 4.13
C SER A 102 -1.13 -6.44 3.36
N ALA A 103 -1.96 -5.73 2.57
CA ALA A 103 -2.95 -6.37 1.71
C ALA A 103 -2.28 -7.28 0.67
N ILE A 104 -1.14 -6.86 0.12
CA ILE A 104 -0.34 -7.72 -0.77
C ILE A 104 0.17 -8.96 -0.02
N LEU A 105 0.66 -8.82 1.21
CA LEU A 105 1.10 -9.97 2.01
C LEU A 105 -0.03 -10.96 2.29
N VAL A 106 -1.24 -10.47 2.56
CA VAL A 106 -2.44 -11.32 2.68
C VAL A 106 -2.71 -12.04 1.37
N SER A 107 -2.72 -11.31 0.24
CA SER A 107 -3.01 -11.88 -1.09
C SER A 107 -2.02 -12.96 -1.55
N ILE A 108 -0.78 -12.90 -1.06
CA ILE A 108 0.25 -13.93 -1.37
C ILE A 108 0.42 -14.97 -0.26
N GLY A 109 -0.46 -14.96 0.77
CA GLY A 109 -0.47 -15.94 1.85
C GLY A 109 0.69 -15.87 2.83
N LEU A 110 1.46 -14.78 2.85
CA LEU A 110 2.63 -14.62 3.74
C LEU A 110 2.36 -13.80 4.99
N TYR A 111 1.17 -13.19 5.13
CA TYR A 111 0.90 -12.29 6.25
C TYR A 111 0.96 -13.00 7.60
N GLU A 112 0.25 -14.12 7.75
CA GLU A 112 0.22 -14.88 9.01
C GLU A 112 1.60 -15.46 9.35
N SER A 113 2.30 -16.01 8.35
CA SER A 113 3.67 -16.52 8.50
C SER A 113 4.61 -15.44 9.02
N MET A 114 4.52 -14.21 8.49
CA MET A 114 5.34 -13.09 8.95
C MET A 114 4.99 -12.65 10.37
N ILE A 115 3.70 -12.55 10.73
CA ILE A 115 3.27 -12.22 12.09
C ILE A 115 3.78 -13.27 13.08
N ASN A 116 3.62 -14.57 12.75
CA ASN A 116 4.10 -15.65 13.58
C ASN A 116 5.65 -15.65 13.72
N SER A 117 6.35 -15.39 12.63
CA SER A 117 7.81 -15.30 12.64
C SER A 117 8.32 -14.14 13.51
N ILE A 118 7.60 -13.01 13.54
CA ILE A 118 7.92 -11.89 14.44
C ILE A 118 7.65 -12.29 15.90
N ALA A 119 6.48 -12.90 16.18
CA ALA A 119 6.11 -13.33 17.53
C ALA A 119 7.07 -14.38 18.12
N THR A 120 7.60 -15.28 17.27
CA THR A 120 8.56 -16.33 17.67
C THR A 120 10.03 -15.92 17.52
N ALA A 121 10.29 -14.68 17.12
CA ALA A 121 11.63 -14.16 16.81
C ALA A 121 12.42 -15.05 15.83
N ASN A 122 11.76 -15.57 14.79
CA ASN A 122 12.39 -16.40 13.75
C ASN A 122 13.25 -15.52 12.82
N LEU A 123 14.48 -15.23 13.28
CA LEU A 123 15.42 -14.35 12.59
C LEU A 123 15.71 -14.74 11.12
N PRO A 124 15.90 -16.02 10.77
CA PRO A 124 16.09 -16.42 9.37
C PRO A 124 14.95 -15.96 8.43
N ILE A 125 13.70 -16.16 8.80
CA ILE A 125 12.53 -15.75 8.00
C ILE A 125 12.44 -14.22 7.94
N ILE A 126 12.56 -13.55 9.09
CA ILE A 126 12.51 -12.09 9.18
C ILE A 126 13.62 -11.46 8.33
N SER A 127 14.85 -11.97 8.42
CA SER A 127 15.98 -11.44 7.66
C SER A 127 15.82 -11.63 6.15
N SER A 128 15.31 -12.78 5.69
CA SER A 128 15.01 -13.02 4.29
C SER A 128 13.98 -12.02 3.75
N PHE A 129 12.90 -11.80 4.49
CA PHE A 129 11.87 -10.82 4.15
C PHE A 129 12.43 -9.39 4.11
N LEU A 130 13.18 -8.98 5.12
CA LEU A 130 13.79 -7.66 5.20
C LEU A 130 14.80 -7.41 4.08
N LEU A 131 15.56 -8.42 3.66
CA LEU A 131 16.46 -8.29 2.51
C LEU A 131 15.66 -8.03 1.22
N GLY A 132 14.57 -8.74 0.98
CA GLY A 132 13.68 -8.48 -0.15
C GLY A 132 13.09 -7.06 -0.11
N ALA A 133 12.59 -6.65 1.06
CA ALA A 133 12.08 -5.30 1.30
C ALA A 133 13.14 -4.22 1.06
N LEU A 134 14.38 -4.41 1.52
CA LEU A 134 15.52 -3.51 1.31
C LEU A 134 15.84 -3.36 -0.17
N VAL A 135 15.88 -4.45 -0.91
CA VAL A 135 16.10 -4.41 -2.38
C VAL A 135 14.99 -3.62 -3.06
N ALA A 136 13.73 -3.82 -2.67
CA ALA A 136 12.60 -3.03 -3.17
C ALA A 136 12.77 -1.54 -2.86
N LEU A 137 13.13 -1.18 -1.61
CA LEU A 137 13.36 0.21 -1.19
C LEU A 137 14.47 0.90 -1.97
N ILE A 138 15.47 0.17 -2.42
CA ILE A 138 16.59 0.72 -3.21
C ILE A 138 16.22 0.86 -4.70
N LEU A 139 15.56 -0.16 -5.26
CA LEU A 139 15.30 -0.23 -6.71
C LEU A 139 14.03 0.53 -7.10
N MET A 140 12.93 0.36 -6.34
CA MET A 140 11.62 0.88 -6.72
C MET A 140 11.52 2.41 -6.77
N PRO A 141 12.09 3.19 -5.84
CA PRO A 141 12.05 4.65 -5.96
C PRO A 141 12.72 5.15 -7.22
N ARG A 142 13.82 4.52 -7.65
CA ARG A 142 14.51 4.88 -8.90
C ARG A 142 13.66 4.55 -10.12
N PHE A 143 13.00 3.38 -10.11
CA PHE A 143 12.10 2.95 -11.17
C PHE A 143 10.86 3.83 -11.27
N ILE A 144 10.17 4.06 -10.14
CA ILE A 144 8.98 4.93 -10.05
C ILE A 144 9.34 6.35 -10.49
N LYS A 145 10.47 6.90 -10.01
CA LYS A 145 10.94 8.23 -10.40
C LYS A 145 11.14 8.34 -11.91
N ARG A 146 11.79 7.34 -12.55
CA ARG A 146 12.03 7.33 -14.01
C ARG A 146 10.72 7.34 -14.80
N ILE A 147 9.74 6.53 -14.39
CA ILE A 147 8.43 6.46 -15.05
C ILE A 147 7.66 7.75 -14.80
N TYR A 148 7.69 8.26 -13.57
CA TYR A 148 6.99 9.48 -13.19
C TYR A 148 7.45 10.69 -14.00
N PHE A 149 8.75 10.90 -14.13
CA PHE A 149 9.27 12.01 -14.94
C PHE A 149 8.86 11.95 -16.42
N ARG A 150 8.62 10.75 -16.93
CA ARG A 150 8.22 10.55 -18.33
C ARG A 150 6.70 10.61 -18.55
N HIS A 151 5.91 10.25 -17.53
CA HIS A 151 4.47 10.05 -17.67
C HIS A 151 3.68 10.54 -16.44
N ASN A 152 4.12 11.60 -15.77
CA ASN A 152 3.53 12.10 -14.53
C ASN A 152 2.00 12.17 -14.56
N HIS A 153 1.41 12.91 -15.50
CA HIS A 153 -0.04 13.10 -15.57
C HIS A 153 -0.85 11.81 -15.77
N LYS A 154 -0.24 10.80 -16.43
CA LYS A 154 -0.89 9.50 -16.61
C LYS A 154 -0.88 8.69 -15.32
N LEU A 155 0.26 8.70 -14.62
CA LEU A 155 0.41 8.02 -13.35
C LEU A 155 -0.47 8.63 -12.26
N ASP A 156 -0.57 9.95 -12.23
CA ASP A 156 -1.41 10.64 -11.26
C ASP A 156 -2.88 10.26 -11.41
N SER A 157 -3.39 10.18 -12.66
CA SER A 157 -4.75 9.71 -12.90
C SER A 157 -4.95 8.24 -12.50
N LEU A 158 -3.95 7.38 -12.71
CA LEU A 158 -3.98 5.99 -12.31
C LEU A 158 -3.95 5.86 -10.78
N PHE A 159 -3.06 6.59 -10.11
CA PHE A 159 -2.97 6.61 -8.65
C PHE A 159 -4.24 7.18 -8.00
N ALA A 160 -4.86 8.20 -8.60
CA ALA A 160 -6.16 8.71 -8.15
C ALA A 160 -7.22 7.59 -8.14
N GLY A 161 -7.26 6.76 -9.18
CA GLY A 161 -8.16 5.60 -9.25
C GLY A 161 -7.89 4.58 -8.14
N LEU A 162 -6.62 4.25 -7.88
CA LEU A 162 -6.22 3.36 -6.78
C LEU A 162 -6.64 3.91 -5.42
N ILE A 163 -6.38 5.19 -5.15
CA ILE A 163 -6.71 5.84 -3.87
C ILE A 163 -8.22 5.87 -3.65
N VAL A 164 -8.99 6.24 -4.67
CA VAL A 164 -10.46 6.27 -4.59
C VAL A 164 -11.03 4.87 -4.36
N TYR A 165 -10.52 3.87 -5.07
CA TYR A 165 -10.93 2.48 -4.87
C TYR A 165 -10.66 2.01 -3.43
N SER A 166 -9.47 2.29 -2.89
CA SER A 166 -9.14 1.98 -1.50
C SER A 166 -10.06 2.70 -0.49
N GLY A 167 -10.46 3.94 -0.80
CA GLY A 167 -11.44 4.67 -0.01
C GLY A 167 -12.84 4.03 -0.06
N ILE A 168 -13.28 3.54 -1.22
CA ILE A 168 -14.59 2.89 -1.37
C ILE A 168 -14.67 1.58 -0.58
N ILE A 169 -13.60 0.80 -0.54
CA ILE A 169 -13.56 -0.46 0.26
C ILE A 169 -13.69 -0.21 1.76
N LEU A 170 -13.23 0.95 2.24
CA LEU A 170 -13.30 1.31 3.65
C LEU A 170 -14.66 1.90 4.08
N LEU A 171 -15.59 2.16 3.16
CA LEU A 171 -16.95 2.65 3.44
C LEU A 171 -17.81 1.59 4.11
#